data_a56311793d952d4e8417bb5b101ec2e8
#
_entry.id   a56311793d952d4e8417bb5b101ec2e8
#
_cell.length_a   1.000
_cell.length_b   1.000
_cell.length_c   1.000
_cell.angle_alpha   90.00
_cell.angle_beta   90.00
_cell.angle_gamma   90.00
#
_symmetry.space_group_name_H-M   'P 1'
#
loop_
_entity.id
_entity.type
_entity.pdbx_description
1 polymer ?
#
loop_
_entity_poly.entity_id
_entity_poly.type
_entity_poly.pdbx_seq_one_letter_code
_entity_poly.pdbx_strand_id
1 'polypeptide(L)'
;MDAHIEVLIGQLVKITRGGLEVKLSKRAGNIVTLEELVEEVGVDAARYTLIRYPADSPLTLDLETITRQTNDNPVFYVQYAHARISSVLRNARELGIDWREAEFDPGSLTHEREIELLGRLAQYPRIVASAAELREPHRVARYLEEMATDYHRFYDVCWVLPRGEEDVQPLHISRLWLCAAARQVLANGLDLLGVSAPERM
;
A
#
# COMPACT_ATOMS: atom_id res chain seq x y z
N MET A 1 0.41 19.45 -37.20
CA MET A 1 0.36 18.65 -35.95
C MET A 1 -1.07 18.19 -35.82
N ASP A 2 -1.29 16.92 -35.93
CA ASP A 2 -2.63 16.35 -35.68
C ASP A 2 -2.88 16.34 -34.17
N ALA A 3 -3.92 17.05 -33.72
CA ALA A 3 -4.33 17.05 -32.34
C ALA A 3 -5.10 15.75 -32.04
N HIS A 4 -4.67 14.99 -31.05
CA HIS A 4 -5.37 13.80 -30.58
C HIS A 4 -6.10 14.15 -29.29
N ILE A 5 -7.42 13.96 -29.29
CA ILE A 5 -8.27 14.18 -28.11
C ILE A 5 -8.89 12.83 -27.73
N GLU A 6 -8.77 12.47 -26.47
CA GLU A 6 -9.36 11.28 -25.90
C GLU A 6 -10.24 11.63 -24.70
N VAL A 7 -11.42 11.03 -24.61
CA VAL A 7 -12.40 11.29 -23.57
C VAL A 7 -12.56 10.01 -22.72
N LEU A 8 -12.29 10.12 -21.43
CA LEU A 8 -12.57 9.07 -20.45
C LEU A 8 -13.91 9.37 -19.76
N ILE A 9 -14.79 8.38 -19.74
CA ILE A 9 -16.08 8.48 -19.08
C ILE A 9 -16.02 7.76 -17.75
N GLY A 10 -16.29 8.47 -16.65
CA GLY A 10 -16.35 7.92 -15.30
C GLY A 10 -17.78 7.78 -14.77
N GLN A 11 -17.95 6.96 -13.74
CA GLN A 11 -19.20 6.82 -13.00
C GLN A 11 -19.28 7.80 -11.82
N LEU A 12 -20.50 8.06 -11.35
CA LEU A 12 -20.73 8.89 -10.18
C LEU A 12 -20.30 8.17 -8.90
N VAL A 13 -19.69 8.94 -7.99
CA VAL A 13 -19.34 8.48 -6.64
C VAL A 13 -20.53 8.80 -5.72
N LYS A 14 -21.01 7.78 -4.98
CA LYS A 14 -21.97 7.94 -3.89
C LYS A 14 -21.22 8.06 -2.57
N ILE A 15 -21.64 8.99 -1.73
CA ILE A 15 -21.07 9.16 -0.39
C ILE A 15 -22.12 8.69 0.63
N THR A 16 -21.68 7.83 1.55
CA THR A 16 -22.51 7.35 2.67
C THR A 16 -21.83 7.61 4.01
N ARG A 17 -22.60 7.64 5.07
CA ARG A 17 -22.13 7.69 6.45
C ARG A 17 -22.94 6.68 7.26
N GLY A 18 -22.28 5.65 7.77
CA GLY A 18 -22.97 4.56 8.48
C GLY A 18 -24.06 3.88 7.64
N GLY A 19 -23.81 3.71 6.33
CA GLY A 19 -24.75 3.11 5.38
C GLY A 19 -25.90 4.03 4.90
N LEU A 20 -26.00 5.26 5.42
CA LEU A 20 -27.00 6.25 4.99
C LEU A 20 -26.40 7.18 3.93
N GLU A 21 -27.09 7.35 2.80
CA GLU A 21 -26.64 8.23 1.72
C GLU A 21 -26.63 9.70 2.20
N VAL A 22 -25.46 10.33 2.08
CA VAL A 22 -25.32 11.77 2.30
C VAL A 22 -25.85 12.46 1.04
N LYS A 23 -27.09 12.99 1.12
CA LYS A 23 -27.75 13.62 -0.03
C LYS A 23 -27.02 14.90 -0.44
N LEU A 24 -26.43 14.85 -1.61
CA LEU A 24 -25.82 15.99 -2.28
C LEU A 24 -26.91 16.83 -2.94
N SER A 25 -27.50 17.79 -2.23
CA SER A 25 -28.55 18.66 -2.79
C SER A 25 -28.15 20.12 -2.67
N LYS A 26 -27.89 20.77 -3.81
CA LYS A 26 -27.64 22.23 -3.89
C LYS A 26 -28.77 23.06 -3.24
N ARG A 27 -30.00 22.55 -3.24
CA ARG A 27 -31.19 23.25 -2.66
C ARG A 27 -31.30 23.09 -1.15
N ALA A 28 -30.68 22.08 -0.55
CA ALA A 28 -30.74 21.79 0.89
C ALA A 28 -29.50 22.28 1.67
N GLY A 29 -28.51 22.89 0.99
CA GLY A 29 -27.27 23.35 1.63
C GLY A 29 -26.29 22.23 2.00
N ASN A 30 -26.59 20.99 1.65
CA ASN A 30 -25.76 19.82 1.95
C ASN A 30 -25.02 19.35 0.68
N ILE A 31 -23.99 20.07 0.28
CA ILE A 31 -23.04 19.60 -0.73
C ILE A 31 -21.78 19.23 0.02
N VAL A 32 -21.36 17.97 -0.02
CA VAL A 32 -20.00 17.61 0.38
C VAL A 32 -19.08 18.02 -0.75
N THR A 33 -18.28 19.04 -0.54
CA THR A 33 -17.23 19.44 -1.47
C THR A 33 -16.03 18.49 -1.34
N LEU A 34 -15.14 18.50 -2.32
CA LEU A 34 -13.89 17.74 -2.22
C LEU A 34 -13.03 18.22 -1.03
N GLU A 35 -13.07 19.52 -0.74
CA GLU A 35 -12.40 20.13 0.40
C GLU A 35 -12.92 19.56 1.73
N GLU A 36 -14.23 19.56 1.91
CA GLU A 36 -14.88 18.99 3.10
C GLU A 36 -14.59 17.48 3.26
N LEU A 37 -14.59 16.73 2.15
CA LEU A 37 -14.19 15.32 2.18
C LEU A 37 -12.75 15.15 2.66
N VAL A 38 -11.81 15.92 2.10
CA VAL A 38 -10.39 15.84 2.45
C VAL A 38 -10.15 16.32 3.88
N GLU A 39 -10.85 17.35 4.35
CA GLU A 39 -10.79 17.81 5.75
C GLU A 39 -11.25 16.73 6.73
N GLU A 40 -12.27 15.96 6.38
CA GLU A 40 -12.83 14.93 7.25
C GLU A 40 -12.00 13.64 7.27
N VAL A 41 -11.59 13.14 6.09
CA VAL A 41 -10.95 11.81 5.99
C VAL A 41 -9.44 11.86 5.78
N GLY A 42 -8.89 13.02 5.50
CA GLY A 42 -7.50 13.23 5.14
C GLY A 42 -7.20 12.95 3.66
N VAL A 43 -6.08 13.54 3.18
CA VAL A 43 -5.66 13.46 1.76
C VAL A 43 -5.44 12.01 1.32
N ASP A 44 -4.70 11.24 2.11
CA ASP A 44 -4.31 9.88 1.78
C ASP A 44 -5.51 8.95 1.61
N ALA A 45 -6.45 8.99 2.56
CA ALA A 45 -7.64 8.17 2.51
C ALA A 45 -8.57 8.56 1.36
N ALA A 46 -8.76 9.87 1.13
CA ALA A 46 -9.55 10.37 0.00
C ALA A 46 -8.95 9.91 -1.34
N ARG A 47 -7.65 10.16 -1.57
CA ARG A 47 -6.96 9.78 -2.82
C ARG A 47 -6.99 8.28 -3.05
N TYR A 48 -6.57 7.51 -2.06
CA TYR A 48 -6.48 6.05 -2.18
C TYR A 48 -7.83 5.43 -2.51
N THR A 49 -8.88 5.82 -1.78
CA THR A 49 -10.22 5.26 -1.99
C THR A 49 -10.77 5.59 -3.36
N LEU A 50 -10.59 6.83 -3.85
CA LEU A 50 -11.04 7.23 -5.19
C LEU A 50 -10.26 6.53 -6.31
N ILE A 51 -8.95 6.29 -6.13
CA ILE A 51 -8.10 5.64 -7.13
C ILE A 51 -8.25 4.10 -7.11
N ARG A 52 -8.66 3.52 -6.00
CA ARG A 52 -8.70 2.06 -5.79
C ARG A 52 -9.61 1.31 -6.77
N TYR A 53 -10.57 2.01 -7.37
CA TYR A 53 -11.56 1.44 -8.28
C TYR A 53 -11.37 1.95 -9.71
N PRO A 54 -11.74 1.15 -10.73
CA PRO A 54 -11.81 1.65 -12.11
C PRO A 54 -12.76 2.85 -12.21
N ALA A 55 -12.40 3.83 -13.05
CA ALA A 55 -13.19 5.06 -13.20
C ALA A 55 -14.63 4.81 -13.74
N ASP A 56 -14.82 3.74 -14.50
CA ASP A 56 -16.10 3.31 -15.07
C ASP A 56 -16.96 2.47 -14.12
N SER A 57 -16.45 2.14 -12.93
CA SER A 57 -17.17 1.37 -11.93
C SER A 57 -17.90 2.26 -10.93
N PRO A 58 -19.17 1.94 -10.55
CA PRO A 58 -19.86 2.66 -9.49
C PRO A 58 -19.12 2.54 -8.16
N LEU A 59 -18.87 3.65 -7.49
CA LEU A 59 -18.22 3.69 -6.20
C LEU A 59 -19.19 4.22 -5.13
N THR A 60 -19.31 3.47 -4.02
CA THR A 60 -19.93 3.95 -2.79
C THR A 60 -18.84 4.13 -1.75
N LEU A 61 -18.64 5.37 -1.30
CA LEU A 61 -17.63 5.79 -0.36
C LEU A 61 -18.29 5.99 1.00
N ASP A 62 -17.99 5.12 1.98
CA ASP A 62 -18.49 5.26 3.34
C ASP A 62 -17.46 5.97 4.22
N LEU A 63 -17.83 7.18 4.69
CA LEU A 63 -16.93 8.05 5.45
C LEU A 63 -16.46 7.42 6.76
N GLU A 64 -17.30 6.62 7.42
CA GLU A 64 -16.89 5.97 8.66
C GLU A 64 -15.85 4.88 8.43
N THR A 65 -15.96 4.15 7.32
CA THR A 65 -15.00 3.07 6.98
C THR A 65 -13.64 3.65 6.63
N ILE A 66 -13.59 4.71 5.83
CA ILE A 66 -12.31 5.26 5.32
C ILE A 66 -11.56 6.12 6.35
N THR A 67 -12.21 6.51 7.47
CA THR A 67 -11.57 7.20 8.60
C THR A 67 -11.00 6.24 9.65
N ARG A 68 -11.35 4.95 9.60
CA ARG A 68 -10.88 3.97 10.59
C ARG A 68 -9.39 3.68 10.44
N GLN A 69 -8.70 3.61 11.57
CA GLN A 69 -7.31 3.14 11.65
C GLN A 69 -7.28 1.62 11.94
N THR A 70 -7.91 0.86 11.06
CA THR A 70 -8.05 -0.60 11.15
C THR A 70 -7.76 -1.24 9.81
N ASN A 71 -7.52 -2.54 9.80
CA ASN A 71 -7.23 -3.30 8.58
C ASN A 71 -8.36 -3.29 7.55
N ASP A 72 -9.57 -2.88 7.95
CA ASP A 72 -10.71 -2.70 7.03
C ASP A 72 -10.54 -1.47 6.12
N ASN A 73 -9.68 -0.53 6.52
CA ASN A 73 -9.31 0.62 5.72
C ASN A 73 -8.12 0.27 4.82
N PRO A 74 -8.28 0.18 3.50
CA PRO A 74 -7.24 -0.31 2.61
C PRO A 74 -5.96 0.55 2.62
N VAL A 75 -6.08 1.88 2.70
CA VAL A 75 -4.90 2.75 2.76
C VAL A 75 -4.14 2.54 4.06
N PHE A 76 -4.86 2.44 5.19
CA PHE A 76 -4.25 2.16 6.49
C PHE A 76 -3.50 0.82 6.46
N TYR A 77 -4.10 -0.22 5.87
CA TYR A 77 -3.50 -1.55 5.77
C TYR A 77 -2.16 -1.55 5.02
N VAL A 78 -2.09 -0.85 3.89
CA VAL A 78 -0.86 -0.72 3.10
C VAL A 78 0.19 0.14 3.83
N GLN A 79 -0.22 1.27 4.39
CA GLN A 79 0.68 2.15 5.16
C GLN A 79 1.22 1.44 6.40
N TYR A 80 0.38 0.65 7.07
CA TYR A 80 0.79 -0.15 8.22
C TYR A 80 1.85 -1.20 7.85
N ALA A 81 1.75 -1.86 6.70
CA ALA A 81 2.79 -2.77 6.22
C ALA A 81 4.13 -2.03 6.05
N HIS A 82 4.13 -0.84 5.42
CA HIS A 82 5.33 -0.02 5.27
C HIS A 82 5.93 0.39 6.63
N ALA A 83 5.11 0.88 7.55
CA ALA A 83 5.55 1.30 8.88
C ALA A 83 6.11 0.11 9.70
N ARG A 84 5.48 -1.06 9.60
CA ARG A 84 5.94 -2.29 10.26
C ARG A 84 7.30 -2.73 9.74
N ILE A 85 7.51 -2.73 8.41
CA ILE A 85 8.82 -3.03 7.82
C ILE A 85 9.86 -2.00 8.29
N SER A 86 9.52 -0.72 8.27
CA SER A 86 10.41 0.34 8.74
C SER A 86 10.82 0.15 10.20
N SER A 87 9.93 -0.36 11.05
CA SER A 87 10.23 -0.72 12.43
C SER A 87 11.21 -1.89 12.51
N VAL A 88 11.01 -2.97 11.71
CA VAL A 88 11.92 -4.12 11.66
C VAL A 88 13.34 -3.71 11.27
N LEU A 89 13.47 -2.87 10.22
CA LEU A 89 14.77 -2.40 9.74
C LEU A 89 15.45 -1.45 10.75
N ARG A 90 14.68 -0.69 11.49
CA ARG A 90 15.17 0.17 12.59
C ARG A 90 15.68 -0.70 13.75
N ASN A 91 14.91 -1.71 14.16
CA ASN A 91 15.30 -2.64 15.22
C ASN A 91 16.58 -3.41 14.85
N ALA A 92 16.72 -3.82 13.58
CA ALA A 92 17.99 -4.43 13.10
C ALA A 92 19.18 -3.51 13.35
N ARG A 93 19.05 -2.21 13.06
CA ARG A 93 20.11 -1.23 13.32
C ARG A 93 20.39 -1.05 14.80
N GLU A 94 19.36 -0.99 15.65
CA GLU A 94 19.49 -0.89 17.10
C GLU A 94 20.19 -2.12 17.71
N LEU A 95 20.03 -3.29 17.11
CA LEU A 95 20.75 -4.52 17.45
C LEU A 95 22.20 -4.57 16.88
N GLY A 96 22.62 -3.54 16.16
CA GLY A 96 23.95 -3.49 15.55
C GLY A 96 24.11 -4.39 14.33
N ILE A 97 23.00 -4.82 13.70
CA ILE A 97 23.03 -5.67 12.51
C ILE A 97 23.20 -4.80 11.27
N ASP A 98 24.42 -4.77 10.73
CA ASP A 98 24.72 -4.05 9.48
C ASP A 98 24.49 -4.96 8.26
N TRP A 99 23.24 -5.20 7.97
CA TRP A 99 22.81 -6.09 6.89
C TRP A 99 23.13 -5.54 5.50
N ARG A 100 23.40 -4.24 5.34
CA ARG A 100 23.70 -3.63 4.05
C ARG A 100 25.12 -3.93 3.58
N GLU A 101 26.04 -4.09 4.51
CA GLU A 101 27.44 -4.46 4.23
C GLU A 101 27.62 -5.97 4.13
N ALA A 102 26.62 -6.75 4.56
CA ALA A 102 26.67 -8.20 4.52
C ALA A 102 26.20 -8.74 3.16
N GLU A 103 26.78 -9.87 2.75
CA GLU A 103 26.45 -10.54 1.50
C GLU A 103 24.98 -11.07 1.54
N PHE A 104 24.26 -10.80 0.45
CA PHE A 104 22.93 -11.36 0.23
C PHE A 104 23.04 -12.77 -0.34
N ASP A 105 22.51 -13.75 0.38
CA ASP A 105 22.41 -15.14 -0.07
C ASP A 105 20.95 -15.49 -0.45
N PRO A 106 20.59 -15.43 -1.75
CA PRO A 106 19.24 -15.79 -2.20
C PRO A 106 18.91 -17.26 -1.96
N GLY A 107 19.93 -18.15 -1.88
CA GLY A 107 19.76 -19.57 -1.63
C GLY A 107 19.28 -19.89 -0.22
N SER A 108 19.43 -18.97 0.73
CA SER A 108 18.93 -19.12 2.09
C SER A 108 17.40 -18.92 2.21
N LEU A 109 16.78 -18.24 1.24
CA LEU A 109 15.34 -17.98 1.21
C LEU A 109 14.59 -19.18 0.62
N THR A 110 14.23 -20.16 1.45
CA THR A 110 13.63 -21.43 1.02
C THR A 110 12.19 -21.62 1.47
N HIS A 111 11.69 -20.79 2.39
CA HIS A 111 10.33 -20.89 2.88
C HIS A 111 9.33 -20.40 1.83
N GLU A 112 8.17 -21.06 1.70
CA GLU A 112 7.13 -20.74 0.73
C GLU A 112 6.76 -19.24 0.75
N ARG A 113 6.61 -18.66 1.95
CA ARG A 113 6.25 -17.24 2.11
C ARG A 113 7.35 -16.27 1.66
N GLU A 114 8.61 -16.66 1.74
CA GLU A 114 9.73 -15.88 1.19
C GLU A 114 9.68 -15.86 -0.34
N ILE A 115 9.41 -17.03 -0.93
CA ILE A 115 9.31 -17.20 -2.39
C ILE A 115 8.09 -16.44 -2.95
N GLU A 116 6.94 -16.50 -2.27
CA GLU A 116 5.74 -15.73 -2.63
C GLU A 116 6.02 -14.23 -2.62
N LEU A 117 6.66 -13.72 -1.56
CA LEU A 117 6.99 -12.30 -1.44
C LEU A 117 8.00 -11.86 -2.52
N LEU A 118 9.03 -12.66 -2.82
CA LEU A 118 9.94 -12.43 -3.94
C LEU A 118 9.20 -12.38 -5.28
N GLY A 119 8.30 -13.34 -5.52
CA GLY A 119 7.48 -13.38 -6.72
C GLY A 119 6.59 -12.15 -6.85
N ARG A 120 6.02 -11.64 -5.74
CA ARG A 120 5.23 -10.41 -5.71
C ARG A 120 6.09 -9.20 -6.07
N LEU A 121 7.28 -9.07 -5.48
CA LEU A 121 8.23 -7.99 -5.80
C LEU A 121 8.57 -7.94 -7.29
N ALA A 122 8.84 -9.11 -7.90
CA ALA A 122 9.18 -9.20 -9.32
C ALA A 122 8.07 -8.73 -10.27
N GLN A 123 6.81 -8.70 -9.82
CA GLN A 123 5.66 -8.25 -10.63
C GLN A 123 5.56 -6.73 -10.72
N TYR A 124 6.12 -5.97 -9.77
CA TYR A 124 5.92 -4.52 -9.65
C TYR A 124 6.16 -3.73 -10.95
N PRO A 125 7.31 -3.89 -11.65
CA PRO A 125 7.56 -3.12 -12.86
C PRO A 125 6.50 -3.33 -13.95
N ARG A 126 6.03 -4.59 -14.11
CA ARG A 126 4.99 -4.94 -15.08
C ARG A 126 3.63 -4.35 -14.70
N ILE A 127 3.30 -4.34 -13.41
CA ILE A 127 2.04 -3.74 -12.92
C ILE A 127 2.04 -2.24 -13.20
N VAL A 128 3.14 -1.53 -12.92
CA VAL A 128 3.26 -0.09 -13.17
C VAL A 128 3.16 0.20 -14.67
N ALA A 129 3.87 -0.56 -15.51
CA ALA A 129 3.80 -0.41 -16.96
C ALA A 129 2.38 -0.60 -17.50
N SER A 130 1.70 -1.68 -17.07
CA SER A 130 0.32 -1.95 -17.46
C SER A 130 -0.66 -0.89 -16.96
N ALA A 131 -0.50 -0.40 -15.73
CA ALA A 131 -1.34 0.65 -15.18
C ALA A 131 -1.19 1.97 -15.97
N ALA A 132 0.03 2.31 -16.39
CA ALA A 132 0.31 3.50 -17.21
C ALA A 132 -0.26 3.36 -18.61
N GLU A 133 -0.03 2.23 -19.29
CA GLU A 133 -0.50 1.98 -20.65
C GLU A 133 -2.03 2.04 -20.75
N LEU A 134 -2.72 1.41 -19.78
CA LEU A 134 -4.18 1.32 -19.72
C LEU A 134 -4.82 2.52 -19.02
N ARG A 135 -4.03 3.41 -18.41
CA ARG A 135 -4.52 4.52 -17.56
C ARG A 135 -5.43 4.02 -16.41
N GLU A 136 -5.01 2.91 -15.80
CA GLU A 136 -5.73 2.20 -14.75
C GLU A 136 -4.94 2.21 -13.42
N PRO A 137 -4.83 3.34 -12.71
CA PRO A 137 -4.05 3.44 -11.47
C PRO A 137 -4.55 2.51 -10.36
N HIS A 138 -5.80 2.06 -10.40
CA HIS A 138 -6.36 1.08 -9.48
C HIS A 138 -5.59 -0.26 -9.47
N ARG A 139 -4.87 -0.59 -10.55
CA ARG A 139 -4.00 -1.78 -10.60
C ARG A 139 -2.84 -1.67 -9.61
N VAL A 140 -2.28 -0.46 -9.45
CA VAL A 140 -1.23 -0.22 -8.47
C VAL A 140 -1.78 -0.34 -7.05
N ALA A 141 -2.95 0.26 -6.76
CA ALA A 141 -3.58 0.16 -5.45
C ALA A 141 -3.85 -1.30 -5.06
N ARG A 142 -4.44 -2.09 -5.96
CA ARG A 142 -4.68 -3.51 -5.74
C ARG A 142 -3.39 -4.30 -5.49
N TYR A 143 -2.36 -4.04 -6.29
CA TYR A 143 -1.06 -4.67 -6.12
C TYR A 143 -0.47 -4.36 -4.73
N LEU A 144 -0.58 -3.12 -4.25
CA LEU A 144 -0.07 -2.74 -2.92
C LEU A 144 -0.81 -3.48 -1.78
N GLU A 145 -2.12 -3.67 -1.90
CA GLU A 145 -2.91 -4.46 -0.94
C GLU A 145 -2.47 -5.94 -0.91
N GLU A 146 -2.24 -6.52 -2.09
CA GLU A 146 -1.73 -7.88 -2.22
C GLU A 146 -0.30 -8.00 -1.68
N MET A 147 0.56 -7.02 -1.96
CA MET A 147 1.93 -6.94 -1.44
C MET A 147 1.96 -6.83 0.08
N ALA A 148 1.09 -5.99 0.67
CA ALA A 148 0.94 -5.88 2.12
C ALA A 148 0.50 -7.20 2.75
N THR A 149 -0.45 -7.90 2.10
CA THR A 149 -0.93 -9.21 2.53
C THR A 149 0.18 -10.26 2.51
N ASP A 150 0.95 -10.35 1.41
CA ASP A 150 2.05 -11.30 1.28
C ASP A 150 3.16 -11.01 2.31
N TYR A 151 3.45 -9.72 2.57
CA TYR A 151 4.39 -9.31 3.61
C TYR A 151 3.90 -9.73 5.02
N HIS A 152 2.64 -9.50 5.36
CA HIS A 152 2.13 -9.90 6.68
C HIS A 152 2.20 -11.41 6.87
N ARG A 153 1.82 -12.21 5.86
CA ARG A 153 1.94 -13.67 5.90
C ARG A 153 3.38 -14.14 6.07
N PHE A 154 4.31 -13.49 5.37
CA PHE A 154 5.74 -13.75 5.53
C PHE A 154 6.18 -13.45 6.96
N TYR A 155 5.85 -12.27 7.48
CA TYR A 155 6.28 -11.79 8.79
C TYR A 155 5.74 -12.65 9.95
N ASP A 156 4.56 -13.23 9.80
CA ASP A 156 3.92 -14.05 10.83
C ASP A 156 4.64 -15.38 11.08
N VAL A 157 5.35 -15.91 10.07
CA VAL A 157 5.99 -17.22 10.15
C VAL A 157 7.52 -17.20 9.93
N CYS A 158 8.06 -16.15 9.31
CA CYS A 158 9.48 -16.02 9.01
C CYS A 158 10.14 -15.00 9.94
N TRP A 159 10.96 -15.49 10.89
CA TRP A 159 11.68 -14.62 11.82
C TRP A 159 12.75 -13.82 11.08
N VAL A 160 12.59 -12.49 11.03
CA VAL A 160 13.52 -11.59 10.33
C VAL A 160 14.74 -11.25 11.19
N LEU A 161 14.53 -11.15 12.51
CA LEU A 161 15.60 -10.81 13.46
C LEU A 161 15.90 -12.02 14.37
N PRO A 162 17.15 -12.16 14.84
CA PRO A 162 17.50 -13.20 15.80
C PRO A 162 16.71 -13.04 17.11
N ARG A 163 16.47 -14.15 17.81
CA ARG A 163 15.72 -14.20 19.06
C ARG A 163 16.62 -14.47 20.24
N GLY A 164 16.41 -13.71 21.32
CA GLY A 164 17.16 -13.90 22.55
C GLY A 164 18.67 -13.75 22.33
N GLU A 165 19.43 -14.81 22.65
CA GLU A 165 20.88 -14.85 22.50
C GLU A 165 21.34 -15.53 21.19
N GLU A 166 20.45 -15.66 20.20
CA GLU A 166 20.77 -16.24 18.90
C GLU A 166 21.73 -15.35 18.12
N ASP A 167 22.77 -15.93 17.53
CA ASP A 167 23.68 -15.24 16.62
C ASP A 167 22.96 -14.85 15.31
N VAL A 168 23.42 -13.75 14.71
CA VAL A 168 22.94 -13.32 13.38
C VAL A 168 23.34 -14.36 12.33
N GLN A 169 22.37 -14.97 11.67
CA GLN A 169 22.56 -15.95 10.60
C GLN A 169 22.44 -15.31 9.21
N PRO A 170 23.04 -15.90 8.16
CA PRO A 170 22.86 -15.42 6.77
C PRO A 170 21.39 -15.29 6.35
N LEU A 171 20.53 -16.16 6.86
CA LEU A 171 19.10 -16.09 6.63
C LEU A 171 18.47 -14.81 7.18
N HIS A 172 18.89 -14.32 8.35
CA HIS A 172 18.40 -13.03 8.89
C HIS A 172 18.80 -11.88 7.97
N ILE A 173 20.03 -11.90 7.44
CA ILE A 173 20.50 -10.89 6.47
C ILE A 173 19.64 -10.90 5.21
N SER A 174 19.40 -12.07 4.63
CA SER A 174 18.60 -12.22 3.41
C SER A 174 17.15 -11.79 3.62
N ARG A 175 16.55 -12.08 4.78
CA ARG A 175 15.21 -11.60 5.16
C ARG A 175 15.15 -10.08 5.35
N LEU A 176 16.22 -9.47 5.89
CA LEU A 176 16.31 -8.00 6.01
C LEU A 176 16.38 -7.34 4.63
N TRP A 177 17.12 -7.91 3.67
CA TRP A 177 17.12 -7.46 2.29
C TRP A 177 15.73 -7.59 1.64
N LEU A 178 15.04 -8.71 1.85
CA LEU A 178 13.67 -8.92 1.37
C LEU A 178 12.71 -7.88 1.95
N CYS A 179 12.80 -7.60 3.26
CA CYS A 179 12.04 -6.54 3.93
C CYS A 179 12.35 -5.15 3.32
N ALA A 180 13.63 -4.84 3.09
CA ALA A 180 14.00 -3.54 2.52
C ALA A 180 13.46 -3.35 1.10
N ALA A 181 13.52 -4.41 0.27
CA ALA A 181 12.91 -4.40 -1.07
C ALA A 181 11.40 -4.21 -1.00
N ALA A 182 10.72 -4.92 -0.09
CA ALA A 182 9.28 -4.78 0.13
C ALA A 182 8.90 -3.36 0.56
N ARG A 183 9.64 -2.76 1.48
CA ARG A 183 9.43 -1.37 1.91
C ARG A 183 9.58 -0.40 0.74
N GLN A 184 10.63 -0.57 -0.07
CA GLN A 184 10.88 0.32 -1.21
C GLN A 184 9.75 0.25 -2.24
N VAL A 185 9.27 -0.96 -2.55
CA VAL A 185 8.17 -1.15 -3.50
C VAL A 185 6.87 -0.55 -2.97
N LEU A 186 6.55 -0.75 -1.67
CA LEU A 186 5.38 -0.12 -1.04
C LEU A 186 5.48 1.41 -1.09
N ALA A 187 6.64 1.98 -0.76
CA ALA A 187 6.86 3.43 -0.81
C ALA A 187 6.71 3.97 -2.24
N ASN A 188 7.34 3.35 -3.23
CA ASN A 188 7.25 3.76 -4.63
C ASN A 188 5.79 3.68 -5.15
N GLY A 189 5.07 2.63 -4.79
CA GLY A 189 3.68 2.47 -5.22
C GLY A 189 2.73 3.48 -4.57
N LEU A 190 2.92 3.77 -3.27
CA LEU A 190 2.16 4.82 -2.57
C LEU A 190 2.46 6.20 -3.16
N ASP A 191 3.73 6.51 -3.45
CA ASP A 191 4.15 7.77 -4.08
C ASP A 191 3.52 7.96 -5.47
N LEU A 192 3.49 6.90 -6.31
CA LEU A 192 2.79 6.92 -7.60
C LEU A 192 1.30 7.27 -7.47
N LEU A 193 0.66 6.88 -6.37
CA LEU A 193 -0.74 7.20 -6.08
C LEU A 193 -0.89 8.56 -5.39
N GLY A 194 0.20 9.26 -5.06
CA GLY A 194 0.21 10.51 -4.32
C GLY A 194 -0.27 10.34 -2.87
N VAL A 195 0.09 9.21 -2.25
CA VAL A 195 -0.24 8.82 -0.88
C VAL A 195 1.04 8.67 -0.08
N SER A 196 1.04 9.10 1.17
CA SER A 196 2.22 9.05 2.02
C SER A 196 2.61 7.62 2.41
N ALA A 197 3.92 7.40 2.64
CA ALA A 197 4.47 6.14 3.14
C ALA A 197 5.09 6.37 4.54
N PRO A 198 4.28 6.38 5.62
CA PRO A 198 4.76 6.69 6.96
C PRO A 198 5.70 5.59 7.48
N GLU A 199 6.76 5.97 8.19
CA GLU A 199 7.68 5.03 8.83
C GLU A 199 7.22 4.62 10.25
N ARG A 200 6.20 5.31 10.78
CA ARG A 200 5.58 5.04 12.09
C ARG A 200 4.07 5.31 12.01
N MET A 201 3.34 4.45 12.64
CA MET A 201 1.88 4.58 12.81
C MET A 201 1.50 4.17 14.23
#